data_9b973a2a3c187c9748614687d8f44d79
#
_entry.id   9b973a2a3c187c9748614687d8f44d79
#
_cell.length_a   1.000
_cell.length_b   1.000
_cell.length_c   1.000
_cell.angle_alpha   90.00
_cell.angle_beta   90.00
_cell.angle_gamma   90.00
#
_symmetry.space_group_name_H-M   'P 1'
#
loop_
_entity.id
_entity.type
_entity.pdbx_description
1 polymer ?
#
loop_
_entity_poly.entity_id
_entity_poly.type
_entity_poly.pdbx_seq_one_letter_code
_entity_poly.pdbx_strand_id
1 'polypeptide(L)'
;MRYGVALSVVFCIAVGGSEPFPSDPALDEWRAFSRRPEARELINWLRCHARGLMTGNRCDAVLIPRTPPLFGTLGVFITIVKGSAVRGCYGAFDHRAREAEVLLVDYLEGALVRDARYRPLLIHELESAQIILTIASRPRPAGSIEAIDTARHGVFLECDGEARVYVPAEVRAAAELAREARRLNCQVYEFNAVTIR
;
A
#
# COMPACT_ATOMS: atom_id res chain seq x y z
N MET A 1 -22.98 -60.85 -25.20
CA MET A 1 -22.97 -60.00 -24.01
C MET A 1 -21.68 -59.19 -23.99
N ARG A 2 -21.75 -57.87 -24.29
CA ARG A 2 -20.60 -56.97 -24.27
C ARG A 2 -20.79 -56.03 -23.08
N TYR A 3 -19.92 -56.15 -22.07
CA TYR A 3 -19.89 -55.23 -20.91
C TYR A 3 -19.12 -53.99 -21.29
N GLY A 4 -19.80 -52.87 -21.38
CA GLY A 4 -19.19 -51.56 -21.52
C GLY A 4 -18.71 -51.06 -20.16
N VAL A 5 -17.40 -50.82 -20.03
CA VAL A 5 -16.82 -50.17 -18.86
C VAL A 5 -16.95 -48.64 -19.05
N ALA A 6 -17.77 -48.03 -18.24
CA ALA A 6 -17.88 -46.57 -18.19
C ALA A 6 -16.65 -46.00 -17.44
N LEU A 7 -15.81 -45.28 -18.15
CA LEU A 7 -14.67 -44.54 -17.58
C LEU A 7 -15.21 -43.21 -17.01
N SER A 8 -15.38 -43.13 -15.69
CA SER A 8 -15.70 -41.87 -15.01
C SER A 8 -14.45 -41.02 -14.93
N VAL A 9 -14.39 -39.98 -15.74
CA VAL A 9 -13.35 -38.94 -15.63
C VAL A 9 -13.75 -38.01 -14.49
N VAL A 10 -13.05 -38.15 -13.36
CA VAL A 10 -13.13 -37.18 -12.25
C VAL A 10 -12.37 -35.94 -12.63
N PHE A 11 -13.06 -34.87 -12.98
CA PHE A 11 -12.47 -33.53 -13.10
C PHE A 11 -12.14 -33.04 -11.68
N CYS A 12 -10.86 -33.10 -11.28
CA CYS A 12 -10.37 -32.32 -10.16
C CYS A 12 -10.41 -30.85 -10.55
N ILE A 13 -11.43 -30.14 -10.09
CA ILE A 13 -11.44 -28.67 -10.12
C ILE A 13 -10.35 -28.24 -9.12
N ALA A 14 -9.20 -27.85 -9.63
CA ALA A 14 -8.20 -27.16 -8.82
C ALA A 14 -8.85 -25.87 -8.30
N VAL A 15 -9.14 -25.83 -7.01
CA VAL A 15 -9.50 -24.60 -6.31
C VAL A 15 -8.27 -23.70 -6.42
N GLY A 16 -8.35 -22.68 -7.26
CA GLY A 16 -7.27 -21.72 -7.52
C GLY A 16 -7.00 -20.90 -6.24
N GLY A 17 -6.18 -21.45 -5.37
CA GLY A 17 -5.48 -20.67 -4.37
C GLY A 17 -4.47 -19.80 -5.11
N SER A 18 -4.43 -18.50 -4.84
CA SER A 18 -3.37 -17.63 -5.34
C SER A 18 -2.01 -18.22 -4.94
N GLU A 19 -1.11 -18.36 -5.90
CA GLU A 19 0.25 -18.81 -5.61
C GLU A 19 0.88 -17.90 -4.53
N PRO A 20 1.66 -18.46 -3.60
CA PRO A 20 2.33 -17.65 -2.59
C PRO A 20 3.25 -16.62 -3.27
N PHE A 21 3.33 -15.44 -2.69
CA PHE A 21 4.27 -14.42 -3.18
C PHE A 21 5.70 -14.96 -3.07
N PRO A 22 6.54 -14.71 -4.08
CA PRO A 22 7.97 -15.00 -3.96
C PRO A 22 8.54 -14.21 -2.78
N SER A 23 9.59 -14.76 -2.14
CA SER A 23 10.30 -14.04 -1.10
C SER A 23 10.91 -12.76 -1.67
N ASP A 24 10.73 -11.64 -0.96
CA ASP A 24 11.32 -10.36 -1.29
C ASP A 24 12.21 -9.93 -0.11
N PRO A 25 13.54 -10.17 -0.19
CA PRO A 25 14.46 -9.87 0.91
C PRO A 25 14.40 -8.40 1.37
N ALA A 26 14.19 -7.47 0.44
CA ALA A 26 14.08 -6.06 0.80
C ALA A 26 12.81 -5.79 1.60
N LEU A 27 11.68 -6.40 1.24
CA LEU A 27 10.44 -6.29 2.00
C LEU A 27 10.56 -7.00 3.37
N ASP A 28 11.31 -8.10 3.45
CA ASP A 28 11.56 -8.81 4.71
C ASP A 28 12.41 -7.99 5.68
N GLU A 29 13.38 -7.21 5.19
CA GLU A 29 14.12 -6.25 6.01
C GLU A 29 13.18 -5.19 6.60
N TRP A 30 12.26 -4.65 5.82
CA TRP A 30 11.22 -3.72 6.29
C TRP A 30 10.25 -4.38 7.27
N ARG A 31 9.91 -5.65 7.07
CA ARG A 31 9.09 -6.42 8.02
C ARG A 31 9.82 -6.60 9.35
N ALA A 32 11.12 -6.86 9.34
CA ALA A 32 11.93 -6.90 10.54
C ALA A 32 12.03 -5.52 11.21
N PHE A 33 12.24 -4.45 10.42
CA PHE A 33 12.30 -3.07 10.90
C PHE A 33 10.99 -2.63 11.56
N SER A 34 9.84 -2.97 10.99
CA SER A 34 8.52 -2.56 11.51
C SER A 34 8.25 -3.02 12.96
N ARG A 35 9.01 -3.99 13.46
CA ARG A 35 8.91 -4.51 14.83
C ARG A 35 9.87 -3.85 15.81
N ARG A 36 10.75 -2.96 15.35
CA ARG A 36 11.76 -2.29 16.15
C ARG A 36 11.24 -0.95 16.70
N PRO A 37 11.79 -0.44 17.80
CA PRO A 37 11.44 0.88 18.33
C PRO A 37 11.62 2.00 17.31
N GLU A 38 12.65 1.92 16.47
CA GLU A 38 12.98 2.90 15.42
C GLU A 38 11.86 3.09 14.39
N ALA A 39 11.01 2.09 14.22
CA ALA A 39 9.82 2.23 13.36
C ALA A 39 8.84 3.28 13.91
N ARG A 40 8.67 3.34 15.24
CA ARG A 40 7.88 4.38 15.90
C ARG A 40 8.54 5.75 15.79
N GLU A 41 9.86 5.81 15.91
CA GLU A 41 10.62 7.05 15.75
C GLU A 41 10.44 7.61 14.33
N LEU A 42 10.44 6.74 13.32
CA LEU A 42 10.15 7.11 11.94
C LEU A 42 8.75 7.74 11.78
N ILE A 43 7.73 7.16 12.39
CA ILE A 43 6.37 7.74 12.36
C ILE A 43 6.32 9.08 13.10
N ASN A 44 7.02 9.22 14.23
CA ASN A 44 7.12 10.49 14.96
C ASN A 44 7.85 11.57 14.14
N TRP A 45 8.89 11.17 13.42
CA TRP A 45 9.60 12.02 12.48
C TRP A 45 8.68 12.51 11.36
N LEU A 46 7.91 11.60 10.72
CA LEU A 46 6.90 11.97 9.73
C LEU A 46 5.84 12.91 10.30
N ARG A 47 5.39 12.69 11.54
CA ARG A 47 4.40 13.56 12.21
C ARG A 47 4.96 14.98 12.46
N CYS A 48 6.23 15.09 12.82
CA CYS A 48 6.89 16.38 12.95
C CYS A 48 6.91 17.14 11.60
N HIS A 49 7.30 16.45 10.53
CA HIS A 49 7.30 17.05 9.19
C HIS A 49 5.88 17.40 8.70
N ALA A 50 4.86 16.57 8.98
CA ALA A 50 3.48 16.89 8.66
C ALA A 50 3.03 18.19 9.33
N ARG A 51 3.35 18.37 10.62
CA ARG A 51 3.05 19.62 11.35
C ARG A 51 3.78 20.79 10.72
N GLY A 52 5.06 20.61 10.39
CA GLY A 52 5.85 21.64 9.73
C GLY A 52 5.28 22.09 8.39
N LEU A 53 4.93 21.13 7.52
CA LEU A 53 4.30 21.39 6.22
C LEU A 53 2.97 22.16 6.35
N MET A 54 2.16 21.82 7.36
CA MET A 54 0.85 22.42 7.55
C MET A 54 0.88 23.79 8.26
N THR A 55 1.94 24.10 9.01
CA THR A 55 2.06 25.37 9.76
C THR A 55 3.04 26.35 9.15
N GLY A 56 3.83 25.90 8.16
CA GLY A 56 4.94 26.68 7.61
C GLY A 56 6.19 26.71 8.50
N ASN A 57 6.19 25.97 9.62
CA ASN A 57 7.33 25.89 10.54
C ASN A 57 8.26 24.75 10.10
N ARG A 58 9.56 24.88 10.46
CA ARG A 58 10.50 23.77 10.23
C ARG A 58 10.30 22.70 11.31
N CYS A 59 10.42 21.43 10.89
CA CYS A 59 10.61 20.35 11.83
C CYS A 59 12.10 20.31 12.23
N ASP A 60 12.37 20.48 13.52
CA ASP A 60 13.73 20.43 14.06
C ASP A 60 14.21 18.99 14.33
N ALA A 61 13.41 17.99 14.01
CA ALA A 61 13.79 16.58 14.10
C ALA A 61 14.85 16.26 13.03
N VAL A 62 16.09 16.24 13.44
CA VAL A 62 17.29 16.32 12.59
C VAL A 62 17.60 15.04 11.84
N LEU A 63 17.10 13.89 12.26
CA LEU A 63 17.50 12.62 11.65
C LEU A 63 16.29 11.69 11.43
N ILE A 64 16.14 11.27 10.19
CA ILE A 64 15.38 10.07 9.90
C ILE A 64 16.07 8.88 10.60
N PRO A 65 15.35 8.04 11.35
CA PRO A 65 15.93 6.84 11.94
C PRO A 65 16.57 5.95 10.88
N ARG A 66 17.59 5.21 11.24
CA ARG A 66 18.28 4.32 10.33
C ARG A 66 17.32 3.26 9.80
N THR A 67 16.83 3.47 8.59
CA THR A 67 15.85 2.61 7.91
C THR A 67 16.53 1.64 6.95
N PRO A 68 15.89 0.53 6.60
CA PRO A 68 16.27 -0.22 5.41
C PRO A 68 16.18 0.67 4.15
N PRO A 69 16.86 0.31 3.06
CA PRO A 69 16.80 1.06 1.80
C PRO A 69 15.37 1.19 1.28
N LEU A 70 15.00 2.40 0.82
CA LEU A 70 13.71 2.68 0.16
C LEU A 70 13.79 2.57 -1.36
N PHE A 71 14.98 2.43 -1.91
CA PHE A 71 15.22 2.39 -3.35
C PHE A 71 15.22 0.98 -3.89
N GLY A 72 14.99 0.86 -5.18
CA GLY A 72 15.00 -0.40 -5.91
C GLY A 72 13.61 -0.81 -6.37
N THR A 73 13.17 -1.99 -5.98
CA THR A 73 11.93 -2.60 -6.46
C THR A 73 10.72 -2.39 -5.56
N LEU A 74 10.90 -1.73 -4.42
CA LEU A 74 9.83 -1.52 -3.44
C LEU A 74 8.98 -0.29 -3.78
N GLY A 75 7.67 -0.42 -3.60
CA GLY A 75 6.74 0.70 -3.56
C GLY A 75 6.74 1.36 -2.19
N VAL A 76 6.51 2.67 -2.14
CA VAL A 76 6.39 3.44 -0.90
C VAL A 76 5.13 4.29 -0.96
N PHE A 77 4.31 4.21 0.08
CA PHE A 77 3.06 4.97 0.20
C PHE A 77 2.91 5.53 1.60
N ILE A 78 2.42 6.77 1.69
CA ILE A 78 2.02 7.37 2.96
C ILE A 78 0.52 7.57 2.94
N THR A 79 -0.15 7.02 3.95
CA THR A 79 -1.59 7.13 4.14
C THR A 79 -1.89 7.90 5.42
N ILE A 80 -2.83 8.81 5.37
CA ILE A 80 -3.34 9.55 6.52
C ILE A 80 -4.75 9.07 6.82
N VAL A 81 -4.96 8.65 8.06
CA VAL A 81 -6.24 8.10 8.52
C VAL A 81 -6.73 8.87 9.75
N LYS A 82 -8.02 9.22 9.78
CA LYS A 82 -8.69 9.81 10.93
C LYS A 82 -9.89 8.94 11.31
N GLY A 83 -9.83 8.31 12.47
CA GLY A 83 -10.80 7.29 12.83
C GLY A 83 -10.74 6.11 11.86
N SER A 84 -11.84 5.82 11.16
CA SER A 84 -11.93 4.80 10.12
C SER A 84 -11.82 5.35 8.70
N ALA A 85 -11.67 6.67 8.54
CA ALA A 85 -11.69 7.33 7.25
C ALA A 85 -10.27 7.65 6.76
N VAL A 86 -9.95 7.28 5.52
CA VAL A 86 -8.76 7.76 4.83
C VAL A 86 -8.95 9.23 4.49
N ARG A 87 -7.92 10.04 4.72
CA ARG A 87 -7.89 11.49 4.49
C ARG A 87 -6.86 11.89 3.44
N GLY A 88 -6.05 10.96 3.01
CA GLY A 88 -5.10 11.09 1.92
C GLY A 88 -4.19 9.86 1.84
N CYS A 89 -3.77 9.52 0.63
CA CYS A 89 -2.78 8.50 0.38
C CYS A 89 -1.96 8.90 -0.86
N TYR A 90 -0.65 8.88 -0.73
CA TYR A 90 0.24 9.25 -1.82
C TYR A 90 1.49 8.39 -1.83
N GLY A 91 1.97 8.02 -3.02
CA GLY A 91 3.15 7.19 -3.18
C GLY A 91 3.29 6.64 -4.59
N ALA A 92 4.30 5.79 -4.79
CA ALA A 92 4.54 5.14 -6.08
C ALA A 92 5.33 3.83 -5.91
N PHE A 93 5.35 3.01 -6.97
CA PHE A 93 6.22 1.84 -7.12
C PHE A 93 7.57 2.18 -7.78
N ASP A 94 7.67 3.33 -8.41
CA ASP A 94 8.89 3.82 -9.03
C ASP A 94 9.25 5.19 -8.44
N HIS A 95 10.48 5.33 -7.93
CA HIS A 95 10.93 6.51 -7.21
C HIS A 95 12.05 7.21 -7.94
N ARG A 96 11.93 8.53 -8.10
CA ARG A 96 12.97 9.38 -8.68
C ARG A 96 13.93 9.94 -7.62
N ALA A 97 13.46 10.12 -6.39
CA ALA A 97 14.29 10.61 -5.30
C ALA A 97 15.29 9.54 -4.87
N ARG A 98 16.54 9.97 -4.59
CA ARG A 98 17.60 9.08 -4.13
C ARG A 98 17.74 9.04 -2.61
N GLU A 99 17.28 10.08 -1.93
CA GLU A 99 17.37 10.20 -0.48
C GLU A 99 16.02 9.85 0.16
N ALA A 100 16.06 8.99 1.15
CA ALA A 100 14.85 8.52 1.83
C ALA A 100 14.06 9.66 2.47
N GLU A 101 14.76 10.64 3.07
CA GLU A 101 14.14 11.81 3.68
C GLU A 101 13.35 12.63 2.66
N VAL A 102 13.97 12.94 1.52
CA VAL A 102 13.33 13.71 0.44
C VAL A 102 12.10 12.98 -0.08
N LEU A 103 12.21 11.67 -0.30
CA LEU A 103 11.11 10.83 -0.79
C LEU A 103 9.94 10.81 0.19
N LEU A 104 10.22 10.57 1.47
CA LEU A 104 9.17 10.46 2.48
C LEU A 104 8.48 11.81 2.75
N VAL A 105 9.21 12.92 2.74
CA VAL A 105 8.62 14.26 2.89
C VAL A 105 7.78 14.62 1.68
N ASP A 106 8.22 14.31 0.45
CA ASP A 106 7.44 14.54 -0.77
C ASP A 106 6.13 13.75 -0.78
N TYR A 107 6.18 12.47 -0.39
CA TYR A 107 4.97 11.65 -0.32
C TYR A 107 4.05 12.02 0.84
N LEU A 108 4.61 12.49 1.95
CA LEU A 108 3.83 13.02 3.06
C LEU A 108 3.07 14.28 2.63
N GLU A 109 3.74 15.22 1.95
CA GLU A 109 3.09 16.39 1.37
C GLU A 109 2.01 15.98 0.37
N GLY A 110 2.31 14.99 -0.49
CA GLY A 110 1.34 14.42 -1.42
C GLY A 110 0.08 13.92 -0.74
N ALA A 111 0.23 13.16 0.34
CA ALA A 111 -0.89 12.65 1.12
C ALA A 111 -1.67 13.74 1.88
N LEU A 112 -1.00 14.84 2.28
CA LEU A 112 -1.64 15.95 2.98
C LEU A 112 -2.45 16.87 2.05
N VAL A 113 -1.97 17.15 0.83
CA VAL A 113 -2.52 18.23 0.00
C VAL A 113 -2.68 17.92 -1.48
N ARG A 114 -2.02 16.89 -2.03
CA ARG A 114 -2.05 16.58 -3.48
C ARG A 114 -2.99 15.43 -3.87
N ASP A 115 -3.49 14.66 -2.90
CA ASP A 115 -4.46 13.59 -3.19
C ASP A 115 -5.85 14.18 -3.41
N ALA A 116 -6.21 14.41 -4.66
CA ALA A 116 -7.47 15.03 -5.06
C ALA A 116 -8.74 14.19 -4.72
N ARG A 117 -8.58 12.94 -4.32
CA ARG A 117 -9.70 12.08 -3.87
C ARG A 117 -10.28 12.53 -2.53
N TYR A 118 -9.50 13.26 -1.74
CA TYR A 118 -9.84 13.68 -0.39
C TYR A 118 -9.70 15.19 -0.22
N ARG A 119 -10.46 15.75 0.71
CA ARG A 119 -10.25 17.13 1.13
C ARG A 119 -8.94 17.22 1.91
N PRO A 120 -8.14 18.28 1.71
CA PRO A 120 -6.93 18.52 2.50
C PRO A 120 -7.21 18.41 4.00
N LEU A 121 -6.28 17.82 4.73
CA LEU A 121 -6.36 17.71 6.19
C LEU A 121 -6.23 19.10 6.82
N LEU A 122 -7.08 19.41 7.79
CA LEU A 122 -6.94 20.65 8.56
C LEU A 122 -5.95 20.45 9.71
N ILE A 123 -5.24 21.51 10.10
CA ILE A 123 -4.19 21.42 11.12
C ILE A 123 -4.68 20.83 12.44
N HIS A 124 -5.89 21.19 12.89
CA HIS A 124 -6.46 20.65 14.12
C HIS A 124 -6.86 19.17 14.02
N GLU A 125 -6.94 18.62 12.81
CA GLU A 125 -7.24 17.19 12.58
C GLU A 125 -5.98 16.33 12.70
N LEU A 126 -4.79 16.92 12.48
CA LEU A 126 -3.52 16.21 12.49
C LEU A 126 -3.23 15.52 13.84
N GLU A 127 -3.65 16.14 14.95
CA GLU A 127 -3.43 15.59 16.30
C GLU A 127 -4.15 14.25 16.50
N SER A 128 -5.31 14.07 15.88
CA SER A 128 -6.11 12.83 15.95
C SER A 128 -5.92 11.91 14.74
N ALA A 129 -5.13 12.34 13.75
CA ALA A 129 -4.84 11.55 12.57
C ALA A 129 -3.68 10.58 12.82
N GLN A 130 -3.74 9.42 12.18
CA GLN A 130 -2.62 8.48 12.10
C GLN A 130 -1.92 8.65 10.77
N ILE A 131 -0.59 8.65 10.81
CA ILE A 131 0.26 8.55 9.62
C ILE A 131 0.72 7.11 9.53
N ILE A 132 0.51 6.50 8.38
CA ILE A 132 0.83 5.11 8.10
C ILE A 132 1.80 5.08 6.92
N LEU A 133 2.96 4.48 7.13
CA LEU A 133 3.91 4.19 6.06
C LEU A 133 3.70 2.76 5.58
N THR A 134 3.48 2.58 4.29
CA THR A 134 3.37 1.26 3.65
C THR A 134 4.52 1.07 2.67
N ILE A 135 5.27 -0.01 2.86
CA ILE A 135 6.30 -0.49 1.94
C ILE A 135 5.72 -1.68 1.20
N ALA A 136 5.78 -1.68 -0.11
CA ALA A 136 5.12 -2.65 -0.97
C ALA A 136 6.10 -3.37 -1.88
N SER A 137 5.85 -4.67 -2.14
CA SER A 137 6.53 -5.40 -3.22
C SER A 137 6.09 -4.89 -4.59
N ARG A 138 6.76 -5.32 -5.65
CA ARG A 138 6.24 -5.10 -7.01
C ARG A 138 4.87 -5.75 -7.17
N PRO A 139 3.92 -5.08 -7.87
CA PRO A 139 2.66 -5.68 -8.24
C PRO A 139 2.86 -6.88 -9.17
N ARG A 140 2.03 -7.89 -9.01
CA ARG A 140 1.91 -9.02 -9.94
C ARG A 140 0.47 -9.17 -10.40
N PRO A 141 0.23 -9.70 -11.61
CA PRO A 141 -1.13 -9.95 -12.08
C PRO A 141 -1.90 -10.82 -11.08
N ALA A 142 -3.13 -10.43 -10.79
CA ALA A 142 -4.05 -11.19 -9.95
C ALA A 142 -5.12 -11.85 -10.82
N GLY A 143 -5.50 -13.09 -10.49
CA GLY A 143 -6.55 -13.81 -11.22
C GLY A 143 -7.95 -13.25 -10.94
N SER A 144 -8.20 -12.78 -9.71
CA SER A 144 -9.50 -12.22 -9.29
C SER A 144 -9.29 -11.36 -8.06
N ILE A 145 -9.95 -10.22 -8.00
CA ILE A 145 -9.95 -9.32 -6.83
C ILE A 145 -10.61 -9.99 -5.62
N GLU A 146 -11.64 -10.79 -5.84
CA GLU A 146 -12.38 -11.46 -4.78
C GLU A 146 -11.53 -12.49 -4.03
N ALA A 147 -10.45 -12.97 -4.66
CA ALA A 147 -9.50 -13.89 -4.04
C ALA A 147 -8.39 -13.18 -3.25
N ILE A 148 -8.28 -11.85 -3.35
CA ILE A 148 -7.24 -11.07 -2.65
C ILE A 148 -7.69 -10.79 -1.22
N ASP A 149 -6.86 -11.18 -0.23
CA ASP A 149 -7.02 -10.72 1.16
C ASP A 149 -6.57 -9.25 1.27
N THR A 150 -7.50 -8.33 1.05
CA THR A 150 -7.23 -6.88 1.05
C THR A 150 -6.81 -6.32 2.42
N ALA A 151 -6.93 -7.09 3.50
CA ALA A 151 -6.39 -6.72 4.80
C ALA A 151 -4.86 -6.91 4.89
N ARG A 152 -4.30 -7.78 4.05
CA ARG A 152 -2.87 -8.12 4.01
C ARG A 152 -2.17 -7.66 2.75
N HIS A 153 -2.87 -7.71 1.63
CA HIS A 153 -2.34 -7.41 0.30
C HIS A 153 -2.95 -6.12 -0.22
N GLY A 154 -2.16 -5.35 -0.93
CA GLY A 154 -2.67 -4.21 -1.67
C GLY A 154 -3.15 -4.63 -3.05
N VAL A 155 -3.96 -3.77 -3.65
CA VAL A 155 -4.51 -3.92 -4.99
C VAL A 155 -4.03 -2.75 -5.86
N PHE A 156 -3.54 -3.08 -7.04
CA PHE A 156 -3.21 -2.11 -8.06
C PHE A 156 -4.13 -2.35 -9.27
N LEU A 157 -4.83 -1.30 -9.66
CA LEU A 157 -5.70 -1.29 -10.83
C LEU A 157 -5.06 -0.45 -11.93
N GLU A 158 -4.83 -1.07 -13.07
CA GLU A 158 -4.38 -0.39 -14.28
C GLU A 158 -5.55 -0.29 -15.24
N CYS A 159 -6.12 0.90 -15.35
CA CYS A 159 -7.30 1.19 -16.16
C CYS A 159 -6.88 2.05 -17.37
N ASP A 160 -7.75 2.20 -18.38
CA ASP A 160 -7.48 3.00 -19.56
C ASP A 160 -7.04 4.44 -19.19
N GLY A 161 -5.73 4.69 -19.22
CA GLY A 161 -5.11 5.99 -18.93
C GLY A 161 -4.96 6.37 -17.45
N GLU A 162 -5.41 5.54 -16.50
CA GLU A 162 -5.32 5.79 -15.06
C GLU A 162 -4.78 4.59 -14.30
N ALA A 163 -3.94 4.85 -13.31
CA ALA A 163 -3.48 3.85 -12.34
C ALA A 163 -4.03 4.17 -10.95
N ARG A 164 -4.56 3.16 -10.26
CA ARG A 164 -5.09 3.31 -8.89
C ARG A 164 -4.48 2.28 -7.97
N VAL A 165 -3.96 2.73 -6.84
CA VAL A 165 -3.35 1.88 -5.84
C VAL A 165 -4.17 1.94 -4.56
N TYR A 166 -4.47 0.76 -4.00
CA TYR A 166 -5.15 0.60 -2.72
C TYR A 166 -4.23 -0.20 -1.80
N VAL A 167 -3.65 0.48 -0.83
CA VAL A 167 -2.79 -0.17 0.17
C VAL A 167 -3.64 -0.82 1.27
N PRO A 168 -3.13 -1.82 2.01
CA PRO A 168 -3.90 -2.45 3.09
C PRO A 168 -4.42 -1.47 4.14
N ALA A 169 -3.76 -0.32 4.32
CA ALA A 169 -4.20 0.74 5.23
C ALA A 169 -5.48 1.48 4.78
N GLU A 170 -5.81 1.46 3.49
CA GLU A 170 -7.02 2.06 2.93
C GLU A 170 -8.25 1.17 3.04
N VAL A 171 -8.09 -0.06 3.42
CA VAL A 171 -9.06 -1.16 3.54
C VAL A 171 -10.41 -0.88 2.85
N ARG A 172 -10.52 -1.31 1.61
CA ARG A 172 -11.81 -1.40 0.91
C ARG A 172 -12.24 -2.84 0.80
N ALA A 173 -13.54 -3.10 0.88
CA ALA A 173 -14.05 -4.43 0.65
C ALA A 173 -13.69 -4.89 -0.77
N ALA A 174 -13.18 -6.12 -0.91
CA ALA A 174 -12.80 -6.70 -2.20
C ALA A 174 -13.93 -6.56 -3.25
N ALA A 175 -15.19 -6.71 -2.82
CA ALA A 175 -16.35 -6.55 -3.70
C ALA A 175 -16.53 -5.11 -4.25
N GLU A 176 -16.10 -4.08 -3.52
CA GLU A 176 -16.14 -2.69 -4.00
C GLU A 176 -15.07 -2.46 -5.06
N LEU A 177 -13.85 -2.92 -4.78
CA LEU A 177 -12.74 -2.84 -5.74
C LEU A 177 -13.05 -3.63 -7.02
N ALA A 178 -13.67 -4.80 -6.90
CA ALA A 178 -14.08 -5.61 -8.05
C ALA A 178 -15.16 -4.90 -8.90
N ARG A 179 -16.12 -4.21 -8.29
CA ARG A 179 -17.10 -3.40 -9.02
C ARG A 179 -16.41 -2.22 -9.75
N GLU A 180 -15.49 -1.56 -9.08
CA GLU A 180 -14.71 -0.46 -9.65
C GLU A 180 -13.86 -0.92 -10.84
N ALA A 181 -13.11 -2.01 -10.68
CA ALA A 181 -12.28 -2.59 -11.74
C ALA A 181 -13.10 -2.97 -12.98
N ARG A 182 -14.26 -3.62 -12.78
CA ARG A 182 -15.17 -3.95 -13.90
C ARG A 182 -15.73 -2.71 -14.58
N ARG A 183 -16.16 -1.70 -13.81
CA ARG A 183 -16.72 -0.46 -14.36
C ARG A 183 -15.72 0.30 -15.20
N LEU A 184 -14.44 0.27 -14.84
CA LEU A 184 -13.36 1.01 -15.49
C LEU A 184 -12.52 0.14 -16.45
N ASN A 185 -12.90 -1.11 -16.64
CA ASN A 185 -12.17 -2.08 -17.49
C ASN A 185 -10.68 -2.17 -17.13
N CYS A 186 -10.37 -2.38 -15.83
CA CYS A 186 -9.00 -2.38 -15.35
C CYS A 186 -8.37 -3.77 -15.38
N GLN A 187 -7.08 -3.84 -15.63
CA GLN A 187 -6.25 -4.96 -15.25
C GLN A 187 -6.00 -4.90 -13.75
N VAL A 188 -5.98 -6.07 -13.12
CA VAL A 188 -5.88 -6.20 -11.67
C VAL A 188 -4.55 -6.83 -11.29
N TYR A 189 -3.87 -6.20 -10.36
CA TYR A 189 -2.63 -6.69 -9.77
C TYR A 189 -2.75 -6.69 -8.25
N GLU A 190 -2.00 -7.57 -7.62
CA GLU A 190 -1.86 -7.63 -6.17
C GLU A 190 -0.40 -7.42 -5.76
N PHE A 191 -0.16 -6.96 -4.54
CA PHE A 191 1.18 -6.80 -4.00
C PHE A 191 1.21 -7.07 -2.49
N ASN A 192 2.34 -7.60 -2.02
CA ASN A 192 2.63 -7.70 -0.59
C ASN A 192 2.96 -6.33 -0.01
N ALA A 193 2.65 -6.15 1.27
CA ALA A 193 2.97 -4.91 1.96
C ALA A 193 3.42 -5.13 3.40
N VAL A 194 4.22 -4.19 3.89
CA VAL A 194 4.54 -3.99 5.30
C VAL A 194 4.02 -2.63 5.71
N THR A 195 3.25 -2.58 6.78
CA THR A 195 2.63 -1.35 7.29
C THR A 195 3.28 -0.97 8.62
N ILE A 196 3.69 0.29 8.75
CA ILE A 196 4.29 0.90 9.94
C ILE A 196 3.35 2.00 10.44
N ARG A 197 3.03 1.97 11.75
CA ARG A 197 2.06 2.86 12.40
C ARG A 197 2.62 3.49 13.67
#